data_dcaf7e95201005c2986b58b77a6bb228
#
_entry.id   dcaf7e95201005c2986b58b77a6bb228
#
_cell.length_a   1.000
_cell.length_b   1.000
_cell.length_c   1.000
_cell.angle_alpha   90.00
_cell.angle_beta   90.00
_cell.angle_gamma   90.00
#
_symmetry.space_group_name_H-M   'P 1'
#
loop_
_entity.id
_entity.type
_entity.pdbx_description
1 polymer ?
#
loop_
_entity_poly.entity_id
_entity_poly.type
_entity_poly.pdbx_seq_one_letter_code
_entity_poly.pdbx_strand_id
1 'polypeptide(L)'
;MSDSSQSQFIHLRCHSEYSISDGIVRIPDYVKKALETNMPAIGLTDLSNLFGAVKFFKSAVAAGIKPIFGADVWIENDASSEQPHKMLLLCQNQQGFTNLSELLSKAYLENQVRGMPMIKKSWIFESHEGLIVLSGSLHGGIGKLLDQNKISEAREELITWKKIFQDRFYLEVQRYGDDLLRKRENQYIEKAIFLAAENKVPIVATHPIQFMATDDFNAHESKTCIADGYMLADKRRPKNYTKEQFFKTPEQMLNLFNDIPSATQNSVEIAKRCNFEFELGKIFLPDFPIPDGTNIEDYLLIESKKGLDERLDSLFTNQKEKEEQVPRYLDRLNFEVKVINKMGYAGYFLIVADFINWSKSNNIPVGPGRGSGAGSVVAYSLGITDLDPLAYNLLFERFLNPDRISMPDFDIDFCQEGRDKVIDYVKKKYGSDSVSQIATFGTMAAKAVLRDVGRVLDLPYNFVDTIAKLVPMELGITLKDAIDKEPQIKNRIKKEEEVKELFDLALKLEGLVRLSLIHI
;
A
#
# COMPACT_ATOMS: atom_id res chain seq x y z
N MET A 1 -7.86 36.02 26.84
CA MET A 1 -8.24 35.00 25.87
C MET A 1 -6.94 34.58 25.20
N SER A 2 -6.33 33.48 25.64
CA SER A 2 -5.04 33.01 25.15
C SER A 2 -5.23 32.52 23.72
N ASP A 3 -4.40 33.06 22.86
CA ASP A 3 -4.22 32.69 21.47
C ASP A 3 -4.11 31.16 21.37
N SER A 4 -5.03 30.55 20.62
CA SER A 4 -5.04 29.11 20.40
C SER A 4 -3.72 28.75 19.73
N SER A 5 -2.87 28.02 20.44
CA SER A 5 -1.54 27.60 20.00
C SER A 5 -1.64 26.90 18.66
N GLN A 6 -1.33 27.62 17.58
CA GLN A 6 -1.06 26.98 16.29
C GLN A 6 0.07 25.96 16.52
N SER A 7 -0.12 24.73 16.05
CA SER A 7 0.93 23.72 16.08
C SER A 7 2.18 24.28 15.40
N GLN A 8 3.30 24.27 16.10
CA GLN A 8 4.57 24.80 15.58
C GLN A 8 5.42 23.72 14.92
N PHE A 9 4.93 22.49 14.86
CA PHE A 9 5.61 21.37 14.22
C PHE A 9 4.62 20.33 13.69
N ILE A 10 4.89 19.78 12.50
CA ILE A 10 4.15 18.70 11.86
C ILE A 10 5.11 17.58 11.46
N HIS A 11 4.77 16.33 11.80
CA HIS A 11 5.51 15.18 11.31
C HIS A 11 5.26 14.97 9.81
N LEU A 12 6.34 15.10 9.02
CA LEU A 12 6.33 14.90 7.57
C LEU A 12 6.89 13.54 7.15
N ARG A 13 7.48 12.78 8.07
CA ARG A 13 8.13 11.50 7.80
C ARG A 13 7.70 10.43 8.78
N CYS A 14 7.12 9.35 8.26
CA CYS A 14 6.72 8.20 9.04
C CYS A 14 6.70 6.95 8.14
N HIS A 15 7.35 5.89 8.59
CA HIS A 15 7.26 4.56 7.99
C HIS A 15 6.26 3.72 8.78
N SER A 16 5.17 3.33 8.13
CA SER A 16 4.17 2.43 8.71
C SER A 16 4.51 0.97 8.49
N GLU A 17 3.61 0.10 8.94
CA GLU A 17 3.67 -1.34 8.65
C GLU A 17 3.73 -1.66 7.14
N TYR A 18 3.28 -0.73 6.28
CA TYR A 18 3.29 -0.86 4.82
C TYR A 18 4.65 -0.55 4.16
N SER A 19 5.63 -0.06 4.91
CA SER A 19 7.03 -0.06 4.45
C SER A 19 7.62 -1.47 4.33
N ILE A 20 6.93 -2.49 4.85
CA ILE A 20 7.20 -3.93 4.79
C ILE A 20 8.50 -4.32 5.48
N SER A 21 9.65 -3.83 5.01
CA SER A 21 10.98 -4.16 5.54
C SER A 21 11.31 -3.47 6.86
N ASP A 22 10.88 -2.23 7.03
CA ASP A 22 11.05 -1.44 8.25
C ASP A 22 9.70 -0.84 8.69
N GLY A 23 9.67 -0.11 9.82
CA GLY A 23 8.46 0.51 10.33
C GLY A 23 7.42 -0.48 10.89
N ILE A 24 7.02 -0.27 12.14
CA ILE A 24 5.97 -1.06 12.79
C ILE A 24 4.79 -0.20 13.22
N VAL A 25 4.72 1.03 12.71
CA VAL A 25 3.66 1.99 13.03
C VAL A 25 2.35 1.52 12.41
N ARG A 26 1.34 1.29 13.24
CA ARG A 26 -0.03 1.03 12.76
C ARG A 26 -0.71 2.35 12.45
N ILE A 27 -1.28 2.48 11.27
CA ILE A 27 -1.90 3.73 10.80
C ILE A 27 -2.95 4.27 11.78
N PRO A 28 -3.89 3.46 12.34
CA PRO A 28 -4.85 3.97 13.32
C PRO A 28 -4.20 4.54 14.59
N ASP A 29 -3.14 3.89 15.10
CA ASP A 29 -2.42 4.35 16.30
C ASP A 29 -1.67 5.65 16.04
N TYR A 30 -1.09 5.79 14.85
CA TYR A 30 -0.42 7.01 14.41
C TYR A 30 -1.37 8.22 14.35
N VAL A 31 -2.53 8.03 13.72
CA VAL A 31 -3.58 9.05 13.63
C VAL A 31 -4.12 9.41 15.02
N LYS A 32 -4.39 8.40 15.86
CA LYS A 32 -4.84 8.60 17.24
C LYS A 32 -3.82 9.42 18.03
N LYS A 33 -2.53 9.10 17.91
CA LYS A 33 -1.46 9.81 18.62
C LYS A 33 -1.32 11.26 18.16
N ALA A 34 -1.48 11.52 16.87
CA ALA A 34 -1.50 12.88 16.32
C ALA A 34 -2.68 13.71 16.91
N LEU A 35 -3.86 13.10 17.00
CA LEU A 35 -5.01 13.74 17.64
C LEU A 35 -4.75 14.06 19.12
N GLU A 36 -4.21 13.09 19.88
CA GLU A 36 -3.86 13.27 21.30
C GLU A 36 -2.83 14.39 21.53
N THR A 37 -1.97 14.64 20.56
CA THR A 37 -0.93 15.68 20.61
C THR A 37 -1.30 16.96 19.87
N ASN A 38 -2.58 17.12 19.51
CA ASN A 38 -3.13 18.30 18.84
C ASN A 38 -2.41 18.66 17.53
N MET A 39 -1.95 17.67 16.76
CA MET A 39 -1.40 17.89 15.43
C MET A 39 -2.54 18.00 14.40
N PRO A 40 -2.69 19.12 13.69
CA PRO A 40 -3.74 19.30 12.69
C PRO A 40 -3.48 18.56 11.38
N ALA A 41 -2.23 18.12 11.15
CA ALA A 41 -1.80 17.40 9.98
C ALA A 41 -0.67 16.43 10.33
N ILE A 42 -0.52 15.36 9.56
CA ILE A 42 0.59 14.39 9.65
C ILE A 42 0.93 13.80 8.28
N GLY A 43 2.18 13.41 8.09
CA GLY A 43 2.67 12.77 6.86
C GLY A 43 2.80 11.26 6.99
N LEU A 44 2.42 10.54 5.93
CA LEU A 44 2.76 9.13 5.73
C LEU A 44 3.70 9.02 4.54
N THR A 45 4.87 8.40 4.74
CA THR A 45 5.95 8.38 3.76
C THR A 45 6.69 7.06 3.80
N ASP A 46 5.95 5.99 3.51
CA ASP A 46 6.47 4.63 3.49
C ASP A 46 7.63 4.47 2.51
N LEU A 47 8.51 3.51 2.77
CA LEU A 47 9.70 3.26 1.97
C LEU A 47 9.32 2.74 0.58
N SER A 48 9.57 3.57 -0.42
CA SER A 48 9.38 3.28 -1.85
C SER A 48 7.98 2.78 -2.24
N ASN A 49 6.93 3.14 -1.49
CA ASN A 49 5.56 2.76 -1.84
C ASN A 49 4.49 3.72 -1.28
N LEU A 50 3.25 3.53 -1.76
CA LEU A 50 2.05 4.25 -1.33
C LEU A 50 0.96 3.29 -0.82
N PHE A 51 1.33 2.08 -0.41
CA PHE A 51 0.36 1.02 -0.09
C PHE A 51 -0.58 1.37 1.06
N GLY A 52 -0.09 2.10 2.06
CA GLY A 52 -0.88 2.57 3.20
C GLY A 52 -1.78 3.79 2.91
N ALA A 53 -1.64 4.44 1.75
CA ALA A 53 -2.20 5.77 1.49
C ALA A 53 -3.72 5.86 1.66
N VAL A 54 -4.51 4.95 1.09
CA VAL A 54 -5.98 4.97 1.20
C VAL A 54 -6.45 4.69 2.63
N LYS A 55 -5.81 3.74 3.33
CA LYS A 55 -6.11 3.45 4.74
C LYS A 55 -5.80 4.66 5.62
N PHE A 56 -4.68 5.32 5.36
CA PHE A 56 -4.27 6.53 6.05
C PHE A 56 -5.24 7.69 5.80
N PHE A 57 -5.61 7.93 4.53
CA PHE A 57 -6.60 8.93 4.16
C PHE A 57 -7.90 8.76 4.95
N LYS A 58 -8.50 7.57 4.90
CA LYS A 58 -9.76 7.27 5.60
C LYS A 58 -9.63 7.49 7.11
N SER A 59 -8.54 7.03 7.72
CA SER A 59 -8.33 7.17 9.16
C SER A 59 -8.11 8.62 9.58
N ALA A 60 -7.30 9.38 8.84
CA ALA A 60 -6.97 10.77 9.15
C ALA A 60 -8.19 11.69 8.98
N VAL A 61 -8.91 11.57 7.86
CA VAL A 61 -10.12 12.38 7.59
C VAL A 61 -11.20 12.10 8.62
N ALA A 62 -11.43 10.83 8.99
CA ALA A 62 -12.39 10.47 10.03
C ALA A 62 -12.03 11.06 11.41
N ALA A 63 -10.74 11.29 11.68
CA ALA A 63 -10.25 11.94 12.90
C ALA A 63 -10.17 13.48 12.80
N GLY A 64 -10.50 14.08 11.65
CA GLY A 64 -10.37 15.53 11.40
C GLY A 64 -8.92 16.00 11.26
N ILE A 65 -7.98 15.10 10.93
CA ILE A 65 -6.57 15.39 10.72
C ILE A 65 -6.29 15.44 9.23
N LYS A 66 -5.55 16.46 8.78
CA LYS A 66 -5.12 16.60 7.39
C LYS A 66 -4.03 15.57 7.05
N PRO A 67 -4.26 14.64 6.11
CA PRO A 67 -3.23 13.70 5.65
C PRO A 67 -2.29 14.36 4.65
N ILE A 68 -0.99 14.10 4.79
CA ILE A 68 0.06 14.49 3.84
C ILE A 68 0.66 13.19 3.28
N PHE A 69 0.70 13.08 1.95
CA PHE A 69 1.17 11.89 1.26
C PHE A 69 2.55 12.10 0.66
N GLY A 70 3.36 11.07 0.73
CA GLY A 70 4.67 11.04 0.13
C GLY A 70 5.29 9.66 0.20
N ALA A 71 6.55 9.56 -0.22
CA ALA A 71 7.35 8.35 -0.07
C ALA A 71 8.81 8.71 0.24
N ASP A 72 9.42 7.92 1.11
CA ASP A 72 10.89 7.89 1.28
C ASP A 72 11.45 7.00 0.18
N VAL A 73 12.30 7.54 -0.70
CA VAL A 73 12.73 6.85 -1.91
C VAL A 73 14.23 6.69 -1.98
N TRP A 74 14.65 5.63 -2.65
CA TRP A 74 16.04 5.44 -3.03
C TRP A 74 16.32 6.11 -4.36
N ILE A 75 17.36 6.96 -4.39
CA ILE A 75 17.84 7.61 -5.60
C ILE A 75 19.10 6.89 -6.05
N GLU A 76 19.11 6.50 -7.34
CA GLU A 76 20.30 5.96 -7.99
C GLU A 76 21.41 7.00 -8.02
N ASN A 77 22.62 6.59 -7.68
CA ASN A 77 23.79 7.46 -7.80
C ASN A 77 24.36 7.35 -9.22
N ASP A 78 24.60 8.51 -9.84
CA ASP A 78 25.16 8.58 -11.21
C ASP A 78 26.56 7.94 -11.31
N ALA A 79 27.31 7.91 -10.21
CA ALA A 79 28.55 7.16 -10.11
C ALA A 79 28.27 5.70 -9.75
N SER A 80 28.44 4.80 -10.71
CA SER A 80 28.09 3.36 -10.64
C SER A 80 28.73 2.53 -9.51
N SER A 81 29.58 3.13 -8.68
CA SER A 81 30.27 2.50 -7.54
C SER A 81 29.77 2.95 -6.17
N GLU A 82 28.91 3.96 -6.09
CA GLU A 82 28.43 4.50 -4.82
C GLU A 82 27.04 3.97 -4.45
N GLN A 83 26.83 3.79 -3.15
CA GLN A 83 25.54 3.34 -2.64
C GLN A 83 24.43 4.39 -2.90
N PRO A 84 23.20 3.95 -3.24
CA PRO A 84 22.07 4.84 -3.42
C PRO A 84 21.85 5.72 -2.18
N HIS A 85 21.22 6.85 -2.36
CA HIS A 85 20.89 7.77 -1.27
C HIS A 85 19.38 7.93 -1.10
N LYS A 86 18.95 8.34 0.08
CA LYS A 86 17.53 8.56 0.39
C LYS A 86 17.09 9.99 0.09
N MET A 87 15.84 10.13 -0.28
CA MET A 87 15.17 11.40 -0.49
C MET A 87 13.69 11.27 -0.15
N LEU A 88 13.10 12.31 0.41
CA LEU A 88 11.68 12.34 0.68
C LEU A 88 10.96 13.17 -0.38
N LEU A 89 9.96 12.56 -1.02
CA LEU A 89 9.07 13.22 -1.97
C LEU A 89 7.68 13.35 -1.36
N LEU A 90 7.14 14.58 -1.30
CA LEU A 90 5.81 14.87 -0.77
C LEU A 90 4.91 15.39 -1.91
N CYS A 91 3.63 14.99 -1.89
CA CYS A 91 2.64 15.40 -2.88
C CYS A 91 1.98 16.71 -2.46
N GLN A 92 2.06 17.74 -3.29
CA GLN A 92 1.34 19.00 -3.09
C GLN A 92 -0.12 18.92 -3.52
N ASN A 93 -0.39 18.20 -4.62
CA ASN A 93 -1.67 18.15 -5.29
C ASN A 93 -1.83 16.85 -6.08
N GLN A 94 -2.90 16.73 -6.87
CA GLN A 94 -3.18 15.56 -7.70
C GLN A 94 -2.04 15.23 -8.67
N GLN A 95 -1.47 16.25 -9.34
CA GLN A 95 -0.36 16.02 -10.27
C GLN A 95 0.87 15.43 -9.56
N GLY A 96 1.20 15.94 -8.36
CA GLY A 96 2.29 15.40 -7.57
C GLY A 96 2.06 13.96 -7.13
N PHE A 97 0.82 13.58 -6.79
CA PHE A 97 0.49 12.20 -6.46
C PHE A 97 0.61 11.27 -7.68
N THR A 98 0.14 11.72 -8.85
CA THR A 98 0.29 10.97 -10.10
C THR A 98 1.76 10.79 -10.45
N ASN A 99 2.54 11.87 -10.46
CA ASN A 99 3.97 11.82 -10.74
C ASN A 99 4.74 10.90 -9.78
N LEU A 100 4.44 10.96 -8.47
CA LEU A 100 5.06 10.07 -7.50
C LEU A 100 4.70 8.60 -7.75
N SER A 101 3.43 8.32 -8.06
CA SER A 101 2.96 6.97 -8.38
C SER A 101 3.65 6.39 -9.62
N GLU A 102 3.81 7.20 -10.67
CA GLU A 102 4.53 6.82 -11.89
C GLU A 102 6.02 6.59 -11.63
N LEU A 103 6.68 7.48 -10.88
CA LEU A 103 8.09 7.34 -10.51
C LEU A 103 8.34 6.05 -9.72
N LEU A 104 7.49 5.75 -8.74
CA LEU A 104 7.57 4.51 -7.97
C LEU A 104 7.34 3.29 -8.86
N SER A 105 6.28 3.30 -9.69
CA SER A 105 6.00 2.20 -10.62
C SER A 105 7.16 1.94 -11.56
N LYS A 106 7.73 3.00 -12.14
CA LYS A 106 8.89 2.91 -13.02
C LYS A 106 10.13 2.35 -12.30
N ALA A 107 10.35 2.74 -11.05
CA ALA A 107 11.44 2.20 -10.24
C ALA A 107 11.30 0.68 -10.02
N TYR A 108 10.07 0.22 -9.73
CA TYR A 108 9.79 -1.22 -9.58
C TYR A 108 9.89 -2.01 -10.88
N LEU A 109 9.47 -1.44 -12.00
CA LEU A 109 9.42 -2.15 -13.28
C LEU A 109 10.75 -2.11 -14.04
N GLU A 110 11.51 -1.02 -13.95
CA GLU A 110 12.66 -0.76 -14.82
C GLU A 110 14.00 -0.67 -14.08
N ASN A 111 14.01 -0.40 -12.76
CA ASN A 111 15.27 -0.11 -12.07
C ASN A 111 15.31 -0.68 -10.63
N GLN A 112 15.27 -2.00 -10.53
CA GLN A 112 15.49 -2.69 -9.26
C GLN A 112 16.90 -3.30 -9.19
N VAL A 113 17.59 -3.07 -8.08
CA VAL A 113 18.84 -3.75 -7.76
C VAL A 113 18.65 -4.54 -6.47
N ARG A 114 18.75 -5.87 -6.55
CA ARG A 114 18.56 -6.79 -5.42
C ARG A 114 17.22 -6.58 -4.67
N GLY A 115 16.15 -6.32 -5.42
CA GLY A 115 14.82 -6.05 -4.85
C GLY A 115 14.62 -4.64 -4.30
N MET A 116 15.60 -3.75 -4.41
CA MET A 116 15.49 -2.35 -4.02
C MET A 116 15.11 -1.51 -5.25
N PRO A 117 13.91 -0.93 -5.30
CA PRO A 117 13.51 -0.03 -6.38
C PRO A 117 14.23 1.30 -6.22
N MET A 118 14.87 1.77 -7.27
CA MET A 118 15.60 3.04 -7.29
C MET A 118 15.06 3.98 -8.36
N ILE A 119 14.90 5.25 -8.01
CA ILE A 119 14.48 6.29 -8.93
C ILE A 119 15.73 6.98 -9.49
N LYS A 120 15.80 7.16 -10.80
CA LYS A 120 16.84 7.98 -11.43
C LYS A 120 16.55 9.46 -11.21
N LYS A 121 17.58 10.24 -10.92
CA LYS A 121 17.48 11.69 -10.72
C LYS A 121 16.83 12.38 -11.93
N SER A 122 17.16 11.96 -13.16
CA SER A 122 16.57 12.48 -14.39
C SER A 122 15.06 12.29 -14.44
N TRP A 123 14.54 11.16 -13.97
CA TRP A 123 13.10 10.90 -13.95
C TRP A 123 12.35 11.87 -13.02
N ILE A 124 12.95 12.19 -11.86
CA ILE A 124 12.37 13.17 -10.93
C ILE A 124 12.35 14.56 -11.57
N PHE A 125 13.39 14.93 -12.33
CA PHE A 125 13.46 16.22 -13.01
C PHE A 125 12.45 16.33 -14.14
N GLU A 126 12.13 15.25 -14.84
CA GLU A 126 11.11 15.19 -15.87
C GLU A 126 9.68 15.26 -15.28
N SER A 127 9.46 14.68 -14.10
CA SER A 127 8.15 14.55 -13.45
C SER A 127 8.09 15.31 -12.11
N HIS A 128 8.65 16.54 -12.06
CA HIS A 128 8.82 17.30 -10.81
C HIS A 128 7.58 18.09 -10.36
N GLU A 129 6.58 18.26 -11.24
CA GLU A 129 5.42 19.10 -10.95
C GLU A 129 4.58 18.53 -9.80
N GLY A 130 4.11 19.43 -8.92
CA GLY A 130 3.30 19.05 -7.75
C GLY A 130 4.04 18.25 -6.68
N LEU A 131 5.38 18.11 -6.77
CA LEU A 131 6.21 17.47 -5.75
C LEU A 131 6.99 18.50 -4.94
N ILE A 132 7.11 18.29 -3.63
CA ILE A 132 8.07 18.92 -2.72
C ILE A 132 9.14 17.90 -2.39
N VAL A 133 10.40 18.34 -2.39
CA VAL A 133 11.57 17.48 -2.13
C VAL A 133 12.27 17.89 -0.85
N LEU A 134 12.53 16.90 0.03
CA LEU A 134 13.39 17.04 1.18
C LEU A 134 14.66 16.20 0.97
N SER A 135 15.81 16.79 1.23
CA SER A 135 17.12 16.28 0.77
C SER A 135 17.62 14.98 1.40
N GLY A 136 16.88 14.35 2.33
CA GLY A 136 17.24 13.06 2.95
C GLY A 136 18.27 13.16 4.09
N SER A 137 18.54 14.35 4.63
CA SER A 137 19.48 14.57 5.74
C SER A 137 20.85 13.90 5.48
N LEU A 138 21.47 13.28 6.46
CA LEU A 138 22.75 12.54 6.33
C LEU A 138 22.71 11.39 5.30
N HIS A 139 21.52 10.83 5.04
CA HIS A 139 21.35 9.73 4.09
C HIS A 139 21.09 10.18 2.66
N GLY A 140 20.88 11.48 2.45
CA GLY A 140 20.71 12.10 1.14
C GLY A 140 22.02 12.35 0.41
N GLY A 141 21.96 12.65 -0.88
CA GLY A 141 23.15 12.92 -1.70
C GLY A 141 23.97 14.11 -1.17
N ILE A 142 23.29 15.25 -0.93
CA ILE A 142 23.94 16.44 -0.35
C ILE A 142 24.51 16.15 1.05
N GLY A 143 23.76 15.40 1.88
CA GLY A 143 24.19 15.04 3.23
C GLY A 143 25.46 14.21 3.24
N LYS A 144 25.55 13.21 2.37
CA LYS A 144 26.77 12.40 2.21
C LYS A 144 27.98 13.22 1.77
N LEU A 145 27.80 14.15 0.85
CA LEU A 145 28.87 15.05 0.40
C LEU A 145 29.36 15.97 1.52
N LEU A 146 28.44 16.55 2.30
CA LEU A 146 28.78 17.39 3.47
C LEU A 146 29.48 16.59 4.56
N ASP A 147 29.07 15.36 4.81
CA ASP A 147 29.72 14.45 5.77
C ASP A 147 31.15 14.10 5.36
N GLN A 148 31.40 13.95 4.07
CA GLN A 148 32.74 13.75 3.47
C GLN A 148 33.57 15.04 3.33
N ASN A 149 33.08 16.18 3.78
CA ASN A 149 33.70 17.51 3.61
C ASN A 149 33.83 17.99 2.13
N LYS A 150 33.05 17.44 1.23
CA LYS A 150 32.99 17.81 -0.20
C LYS A 150 32.03 19.00 -0.41
N ILE A 151 32.35 20.15 0.13
CA ILE A 151 31.44 21.32 0.20
C ILE A 151 31.09 21.87 -1.20
N SER A 152 32.09 21.91 -2.11
CA SER A 152 31.87 22.42 -3.49
C SER A 152 30.91 21.53 -4.25
N GLU A 153 31.08 20.21 -4.18
CA GLU A 153 30.20 19.23 -4.83
C GLU A 153 28.78 19.26 -4.22
N ALA A 154 28.68 19.41 -2.89
CA ALA A 154 27.39 19.58 -2.21
C ALA A 154 26.66 20.86 -2.64
N ARG A 155 27.38 21.94 -2.91
CA ARG A 155 26.82 23.19 -3.42
C ARG A 155 26.31 23.04 -4.85
N GLU A 156 27.06 22.42 -5.73
CA GLU A 156 26.65 22.15 -7.12
C GLU A 156 25.38 21.28 -7.16
N GLU A 157 25.35 20.23 -6.34
CA GLU A 157 24.19 19.35 -6.20
C GLU A 157 22.95 20.13 -5.70
N LEU A 158 23.11 20.96 -4.66
CA LEU A 158 22.04 21.80 -4.13
C LEU A 158 21.50 22.78 -5.19
N ILE A 159 22.39 23.44 -5.94
CA ILE A 159 22.02 24.38 -7.00
C ILE A 159 21.22 23.65 -8.10
N THR A 160 21.61 22.44 -8.44
CA THR A 160 20.92 21.61 -9.43
C THR A 160 19.46 21.32 -9.01
N TRP A 161 19.25 20.86 -7.77
CA TRP A 161 17.91 20.64 -7.22
C TRP A 161 17.10 21.93 -7.12
N LYS A 162 17.72 23.00 -6.62
CA LYS A 162 17.06 24.31 -6.49
C LYS A 162 16.62 24.87 -7.84
N LYS A 163 17.39 24.68 -8.91
CA LYS A 163 17.03 25.15 -10.25
C LYS A 163 15.72 24.52 -10.75
N ILE A 164 15.48 23.25 -10.46
CA ILE A 164 14.29 22.50 -10.91
C ILE A 164 13.10 22.74 -9.97
N PHE A 165 13.31 22.58 -8.67
CA PHE A 165 12.25 22.62 -7.67
C PHE A 165 11.96 24.01 -7.10
N GLN A 166 12.88 24.96 -7.28
CA GLN A 166 12.76 26.36 -6.80
C GLN A 166 12.44 26.43 -5.29
N ASP A 167 11.24 26.90 -4.93
CA ASP A 167 10.75 27.02 -3.57
C ASP A 167 10.17 25.70 -2.99
N ARG A 168 10.22 24.62 -3.76
CA ARG A 168 9.76 23.27 -3.39
C ARG A 168 10.91 22.33 -2.99
N PHE A 169 12.13 22.83 -2.87
CA PHE A 169 13.29 22.09 -2.39
C PHE A 169 13.69 22.57 -1.00
N TYR A 170 13.87 21.65 -0.06
CA TYR A 170 14.26 21.92 1.32
C TYR A 170 15.47 21.08 1.69
N LEU A 171 16.47 21.72 2.38
CA LEU A 171 17.49 20.96 3.08
C LEU A 171 16.90 20.37 4.35
N GLU A 172 16.91 19.05 4.45
CA GLU A 172 16.35 18.32 5.58
C GLU A 172 17.38 18.12 6.68
N VAL A 173 16.99 18.35 7.93
CA VAL A 173 17.81 18.11 9.12
C VAL A 173 17.09 17.19 10.09
N GLN A 174 17.82 16.25 10.70
CA GLN A 174 17.30 15.26 11.62
C GLN A 174 18.21 15.11 12.84
N ARG A 175 17.62 14.77 13.99
CA ARG A 175 18.31 14.46 15.26
C ARG A 175 17.64 13.25 15.91
N TYR A 176 18.17 12.06 15.67
CA TYR A 176 17.67 10.79 16.23
C TYR A 176 18.81 9.84 16.65
N GLY A 177 20.05 10.30 16.55
CA GLY A 177 21.22 9.49 16.87
C GLY A 177 21.45 9.31 18.38
N ASP A 178 22.20 8.25 18.70
CA ASP A 178 22.92 8.14 19.96
C ASP A 178 24.10 9.14 20.01
N ASP A 179 24.90 9.11 21.06
CA ASP A 179 25.97 10.10 21.26
C ASP A 179 26.92 10.27 20.06
N LEU A 180 27.31 9.16 19.41
CA LEU A 180 28.22 9.19 18.28
C LEU A 180 27.53 9.72 17.01
N LEU A 181 26.37 9.19 16.70
CA LEU A 181 25.58 9.63 15.55
C LEU A 181 25.09 11.08 15.74
N ARG A 182 24.72 11.46 16.96
CA ARG A 182 24.32 12.84 17.31
C ARG A 182 25.42 13.85 17.04
N LYS A 183 26.67 13.52 17.35
CA LYS A 183 27.80 14.38 17.02
C LYS A 183 27.92 14.59 15.51
N ARG A 184 27.75 13.54 14.75
CA ARG A 184 27.80 13.57 13.27
C ARG A 184 26.62 14.35 12.68
N GLU A 185 25.41 14.16 13.24
CA GLU A 185 24.22 14.94 12.88
C GLU A 185 24.44 16.44 13.10
N ASN A 186 24.97 16.83 14.25
CA ASN A 186 25.24 18.26 14.54
C ASN A 186 26.28 18.87 13.60
N GLN A 187 27.35 18.14 13.29
CA GLN A 187 28.34 18.59 12.30
C GLN A 187 27.76 18.77 10.90
N TYR A 188 26.86 17.86 10.50
CA TYR A 188 26.12 18.00 9.26
C TYR A 188 25.21 19.23 9.29
N ILE A 189 24.43 19.41 10.35
CA ILE A 189 23.48 20.52 10.51
C ILE A 189 24.20 21.87 10.41
N GLU A 190 25.33 22.04 11.07
CA GLU A 190 26.15 23.29 10.98
C GLU A 190 26.52 23.62 9.53
N LYS A 191 27.02 22.62 8.78
CA LYS A 191 27.36 22.78 7.36
C LYS A 191 26.13 23.02 6.48
N ALA A 192 25.04 22.33 6.76
CA ALA A 192 23.78 22.48 6.03
C ALA A 192 23.16 23.87 6.22
N ILE A 193 23.20 24.42 7.43
CA ILE A 193 22.74 25.79 7.71
C ILE A 193 23.56 26.82 6.90
N PHE A 194 24.88 26.68 6.90
CA PHE A 194 25.76 27.59 6.14
C PHE A 194 25.45 27.51 4.63
N LEU A 195 25.39 26.29 4.09
CA LEU A 195 25.12 26.05 2.67
C LEU A 195 23.73 26.56 2.27
N ALA A 196 22.71 26.34 3.11
CA ALA A 196 21.34 26.79 2.92
C ALA A 196 21.25 28.34 2.88
N ALA A 197 21.89 29.01 3.84
CA ALA A 197 21.90 30.46 3.92
C ALA A 197 22.57 31.13 2.69
N GLU A 198 23.73 30.63 2.29
CA GLU A 198 24.44 31.11 1.09
C GLU A 198 23.58 31.00 -0.17
N ASN A 199 22.84 29.91 -0.30
CA ASN A 199 22.08 29.60 -1.50
C ASN A 199 20.58 29.96 -1.38
N LYS A 200 20.15 30.57 -0.28
CA LYS A 200 18.73 30.91 -0.01
C LYS A 200 17.81 29.71 -0.22
N VAL A 201 18.13 28.58 0.39
CA VAL A 201 17.33 27.37 0.42
C VAL A 201 16.76 27.19 1.83
N PRO A 202 15.46 26.95 2.01
CA PRO A 202 14.90 26.72 3.33
C PRO A 202 15.37 25.40 3.93
N ILE A 203 15.50 25.35 5.27
CA ILE A 203 15.80 24.14 6.04
C ILE A 203 14.52 23.64 6.69
N VAL A 204 14.32 22.34 6.74
CA VAL A 204 13.20 21.72 7.44
C VAL A 204 13.68 20.65 8.41
N ALA A 205 13.15 20.67 9.63
CA ALA A 205 13.35 19.60 10.61
C ALA A 205 12.32 18.50 10.39
N THR A 206 12.79 17.26 10.30
CA THR A 206 11.94 16.07 10.29
C THR A 206 12.40 15.07 11.33
N HIS A 207 11.54 14.07 11.58
CA HIS A 207 11.87 12.97 12.46
C HIS A 207 11.46 11.64 11.80
N PRO A 208 12.40 10.68 11.63
CA PRO A 208 12.13 9.42 10.92
C PRO A 208 11.43 8.43 11.85
N ILE A 209 10.10 8.55 11.99
CA ILE A 209 9.30 7.68 12.85
C ILE A 209 9.27 6.28 12.26
N GLN A 210 9.66 5.28 13.08
CA GLN A 210 9.67 3.85 12.75
C GLN A 210 8.75 3.04 13.69
N PHE A 211 8.48 3.56 14.87
CA PHE A 211 7.65 2.95 15.92
C PHE A 211 7.03 4.01 16.82
N MET A 212 6.04 3.62 17.65
CA MET A 212 5.24 4.57 18.41
C MET A 212 5.85 4.96 19.75
N ALA A 213 6.54 4.05 20.44
CA ALA A 213 7.13 4.28 21.74
C ALA A 213 8.55 3.68 21.82
N THR A 214 9.38 4.20 22.71
CA THR A 214 10.77 3.72 22.92
C THR A 214 10.84 2.22 23.20
N ASP A 215 9.84 1.68 23.91
CA ASP A 215 9.75 0.25 24.25
C ASP A 215 9.46 -0.65 23.05
N ASP A 216 9.10 -0.07 21.90
CA ASP A 216 8.84 -0.81 20.67
C ASP A 216 10.11 -1.08 19.86
N PHE A 217 11.25 -0.52 20.28
CA PHE A 217 12.51 -0.64 19.53
C PHE A 217 12.92 -2.11 19.30
N ASN A 218 12.81 -2.98 20.32
CA ASN A 218 13.17 -4.39 20.15
C ASN A 218 12.22 -5.14 19.18
N ALA A 219 10.95 -4.78 19.16
CA ALA A 219 10.00 -5.32 18.19
C ALA A 219 10.32 -4.84 16.77
N HIS A 220 10.68 -3.56 16.61
CA HIS A 220 11.13 -3.01 15.34
C HIS A 220 12.41 -3.71 14.83
N GLU A 221 13.43 -3.87 15.69
CA GLU A 221 14.65 -4.61 15.36
C GLU A 221 14.35 -6.08 14.98
N SER A 222 13.38 -6.70 15.67
CA SER A 222 12.93 -8.06 15.31
C SER A 222 12.28 -8.10 13.94
N LYS A 223 11.45 -7.11 13.59
CA LYS A 223 10.84 -7.03 12.25
C LYS A 223 11.89 -6.87 11.15
N THR A 224 12.87 -6.00 11.33
CA THR A 224 13.97 -5.83 10.36
C THR A 224 14.79 -7.10 10.21
N CYS A 225 15.08 -7.79 11.32
CA CYS A 225 15.74 -9.10 11.28
C CYS A 225 14.92 -10.18 10.55
N ILE A 226 13.59 -10.16 10.69
CA ILE A 226 12.70 -11.07 9.93
C ILE A 226 12.81 -10.79 8.44
N ALA A 227 12.81 -9.51 8.04
CA ALA A 227 12.90 -9.10 6.64
C ALA A 227 14.26 -9.43 6.02
N ASP A 228 15.35 -9.16 6.74
CA ASP A 228 16.73 -9.28 6.25
C ASP A 228 17.34 -10.67 6.48
N GLY A 229 16.64 -11.55 7.20
CA GLY A 229 17.11 -12.91 7.47
C GLY A 229 18.17 -13.04 8.57
N TYR A 230 18.31 -12.02 9.43
CA TYR A 230 19.25 -12.04 10.57
C TYR A 230 18.61 -12.54 11.88
N MET A 231 19.45 -12.88 12.85
CA MET A 231 19.09 -13.02 14.25
C MET A 231 19.46 -11.75 15.02
N LEU A 232 18.75 -11.42 16.09
CA LEU A 232 19.04 -10.23 16.93
C LEU A 232 20.46 -10.24 17.50
N ALA A 233 20.96 -11.42 17.87
CA ALA A 233 22.29 -11.62 18.41
C ALA A 233 23.41 -11.62 17.36
N ASP A 234 23.11 -11.65 16.04
CA ASP A 234 24.13 -11.67 14.99
C ASP A 234 24.88 -10.34 14.95
N LYS A 235 26.20 -10.41 15.20
CA LYS A 235 27.09 -9.24 15.20
C LYS A 235 27.28 -8.62 13.80
N ARG A 236 26.96 -9.36 12.74
CA ARG A 236 27.09 -8.92 11.33
C ARG A 236 25.88 -8.13 10.85
N ARG A 237 24.76 -8.16 11.58
CA ARG A 237 23.56 -7.43 11.18
C ARG A 237 23.81 -5.92 11.17
N PRO A 238 23.31 -5.21 10.17
CA PRO A 238 23.36 -3.75 10.15
C PRO A 238 22.57 -3.16 11.33
N LYS A 239 23.17 -2.18 12.02
CA LYS A 239 22.49 -1.42 13.09
C LYS A 239 22.14 -0.03 12.57
N ASN A 240 21.11 0.04 11.74
CA ASN A 240 20.70 1.25 11.04
C ASN A 240 19.72 2.12 11.82
N TYR A 241 19.21 1.63 12.95
CA TYR A 241 18.14 2.26 13.71
C TYR A 241 18.55 2.52 15.16
N THR A 242 17.94 3.53 15.77
CA THR A 242 18.18 3.92 17.16
C THR A 242 16.87 3.93 17.94
N LYS A 243 16.96 3.87 19.26
CA LYS A 243 15.79 3.97 20.16
C LYS A 243 15.07 5.32 20.07
N GLU A 244 15.70 6.31 19.45
CA GLU A 244 15.15 7.66 19.31
C GLU A 244 14.14 7.82 18.18
N GLN A 245 13.96 6.81 17.29
CA GLN A 245 13.07 6.89 16.13
C GLN A 245 11.59 6.59 16.46
N PHE A 246 11.19 6.88 17.69
CA PHE A 246 9.79 6.81 18.11
C PHE A 246 9.03 8.10 17.81
N PHE A 247 7.71 8.05 17.87
CA PHE A 247 6.86 9.22 17.72
C PHE A 247 7.14 10.25 18.81
N LYS A 248 7.74 11.38 18.45
CA LYS A 248 7.97 12.51 19.35
C LYS A 248 6.80 13.50 19.32
N THR A 249 6.44 14.06 20.48
CA THR A 249 5.44 15.13 20.54
C THR A 249 5.95 16.42 19.88
N PRO A 250 5.07 17.34 19.45
CA PRO A 250 5.50 18.66 18.95
C PRO A 250 6.43 19.38 19.90
N GLU A 251 6.14 19.33 21.21
CA GLU A 251 6.99 19.93 22.24
C GLU A 251 8.39 19.30 22.28
N GLN A 252 8.49 17.98 22.20
CA GLN A 252 9.77 17.29 22.14
C GLN A 252 10.57 17.71 20.90
N MET A 253 9.91 17.88 19.75
CA MET A 253 10.55 18.33 18.52
C MET A 253 11.00 19.79 18.60
N LEU A 254 10.19 20.68 19.15
CA LEU A 254 10.57 22.08 19.37
C LEU A 254 11.78 22.21 20.31
N ASN A 255 11.82 21.41 21.38
CA ASN A 255 12.96 21.36 22.28
C ASN A 255 14.21 20.80 21.60
N LEU A 256 14.05 19.79 20.75
CA LEU A 256 15.15 19.13 20.02
C LEU A 256 15.81 20.07 19.00
N PHE A 257 15.06 21.01 18.43
CA PHE A 257 15.49 21.98 17.41
C PHE A 257 15.33 23.43 17.89
N ASN A 258 15.45 23.68 19.19
CA ASN A 258 15.31 25.03 19.77
C ASN A 258 16.36 26.04 19.26
N ASP A 259 17.50 25.55 18.78
CA ASP A 259 18.57 26.29 18.13
C ASP A 259 18.26 26.67 16.66
N ILE A 260 17.26 26.00 16.03
CA ILE A 260 16.87 26.22 14.63
C ILE A 260 15.34 26.30 14.51
N PRO A 261 14.66 27.24 15.15
CA PRO A 261 13.19 27.28 15.21
C PRO A 261 12.52 27.42 13.83
N SER A 262 13.20 28.04 12.86
CA SER A 262 12.70 28.12 11.48
C SER A 262 12.58 26.74 10.81
N ALA A 263 13.40 25.78 11.19
CA ALA A 263 13.34 24.44 10.61
C ALA A 263 12.08 23.66 11.05
N THR A 264 11.64 23.83 12.30
CA THR A 264 10.37 23.25 12.77
C THR A 264 9.18 23.98 12.16
N GLN A 265 9.22 25.29 12.05
CA GLN A 265 8.18 26.11 11.42
C GLN A 265 7.97 25.75 9.95
N ASN A 266 9.04 25.45 9.22
CA ASN A 266 8.95 25.03 7.82
C ASN A 266 8.21 23.71 7.64
N SER A 267 8.15 22.84 8.64
CA SER A 267 7.29 21.62 8.57
C SER A 267 5.81 21.98 8.48
N VAL A 268 5.39 23.04 9.18
CA VAL A 268 4.02 23.57 9.11
C VAL A 268 3.74 24.24 7.77
N GLU A 269 4.70 25.01 7.25
CA GLU A 269 4.54 25.66 5.94
C GLU A 269 4.45 24.62 4.80
N ILE A 270 5.23 23.55 4.86
CA ILE A 270 5.10 22.43 3.93
C ILE A 270 3.71 21.76 4.06
N ALA A 271 3.25 21.54 5.29
CA ALA A 271 1.94 20.94 5.54
C ALA A 271 0.79 21.77 4.95
N LYS A 272 0.87 23.11 5.00
CA LYS A 272 -0.10 24.01 4.37
C LYS A 272 -0.12 23.89 2.83
N ARG A 273 1.03 23.57 2.23
CA ARG A 273 1.20 23.45 0.77
C ARG A 273 0.78 22.11 0.20
N CYS A 274 0.66 21.07 1.03
CA CYS A 274 0.25 19.72 0.62
C CYS A 274 -1.28 19.61 0.72
N ASN A 275 -1.99 19.58 -0.43
CA ASN A 275 -3.46 19.63 -0.49
C ASN A 275 -4.01 18.57 -1.48
N PHE A 276 -3.47 17.35 -1.43
CA PHE A 276 -4.00 16.23 -2.20
C PHE A 276 -5.07 15.50 -1.39
N GLU A 277 -6.17 15.15 -2.04
CA GLU A 277 -7.25 14.33 -1.48
C GLU A 277 -7.64 13.23 -2.47
N PHE A 278 -7.97 12.04 -1.95
CA PHE A 278 -8.47 10.95 -2.77
C PHE A 278 -9.94 11.16 -3.13
N GLU A 279 -10.27 11.08 -4.41
CA GLU A 279 -11.64 10.93 -4.88
C GLU A 279 -12.02 9.45 -4.82
N LEU A 280 -12.69 9.05 -3.72
CA LEU A 280 -13.09 7.66 -3.49
C LEU A 280 -14.50 7.40 -4.02
N GLY A 281 -14.76 6.16 -4.43
CA GLY A 281 -16.08 5.71 -4.89
C GLY A 281 -16.39 5.98 -6.35
N LYS A 282 -15.49 6.60 -7.11
CA LYS A 282 -15.61 6.73 -8.55
C LYS A 282 -15.18 5.44 -9.23
N ILE A 283 -16.02 4.94 -10.11
CA ILE A 283 -15.78 3.71 -10.87
C ILE A 283 -15.18 4.08 -12.22
N PHE A 284 -14.05 3.48 -12.55
CA PHE A 284 -13.38 3.61 -13.83
C PHE A 284 -13.40 2.24 -14.50
N LEU A 285 -14.09 2.13 -15.63
CA LEU A 285 -14.12 0.92 -16.44
C LEU A 285 -13.48 1.23 -17.79
N PRO A 286 -12.72 0.28 -18.38
CA PRO A 286 -12.25 0.44 -19.74
C PRO A 286 -13.41 0.38 -20.72
N ASP A 287 -13.25 1.05 -21.86
CA ASP A 287 -14.24 1.01 -22.92
C ASP A 287 -14.21 -0.37 -23.61
N PHE A 288 -15.39 -0.98 -23.77
CA PHE A 288 -15.53 -2.20 -24.54
C PHE A 288 -15.74 -1.82 -26.02
N PRO A 289 -14.98 -2.39 -26.97
CA PRO A 289 -15.17 -2.10 -28.39
C PRO A 289 -16.49 -2.69 -28.89
N ILE A 290 -17.40 -1.83 -29.33
CA ILE A 290 -18.70 -2.20 -29.89
C ILE A 290 -18.72 -1.93 -31.40
N PRO A 291 -19.56 -2.63 -32.20
CA PRO A 291 -19.74 -2.33 -33.62
C PRO A 291 -20.31 -0.94 -33.87
N ASP A 292 -19.92 -0.34 -35.00
CA ASP A 292 -20.41 0.98 -35.40
C ASP A 292 -21.94 1.01 -35.51
N GLY A 293 -22.54 2.07 -34.98
CA GLY A 293 -23.99 2.29 -35.03
C GLY A 293 -24.80 1.64 -33.90
N THR A 294 -24.13 1.03 -32.90
CA THR A 294 -24.77 0.42 -31.71
C THR A 294 -24.26 1.11 -30.45
N ASN A 295 -25.08 1.25 -29.43
CA ASN A 295 -24.62 1.63 -28.10
C ASN A 295 -24.33 0.39 -27.24
N ILE A 296 -23.65 0.56 -26.13
CA ILE A 296 -23.18 -0.56 -25.30
C ILE A 296 -24.32 -1.31 -24.59
N GLU A 297 -25.39 -0.58 -24.26
CA GLU A 297 -26.59 -1.12 -23.61
C GLU A 297 -27.37 -2.04 -24.55
N ASP A 298 -27.56 -1.60 -25.81
CA ASP A 298 -28.23 -2.40 -26.84
C ASP A 298 -27.36 -3.58 -27.25
N TYR A 299 -26.06 -3.41 -27.34
CA TYR A 299 -25.12 -4.49 -27.65
C TYR A 299 -25.15 -5.59 -26.58
N LEU A 300 -25.16 -5.22 -25.28
CA LEU A 300 -25.35 -6.19 -24.21
C LEU A 300 -26.64 -7.01 -24.37
N LEU A 301 -27.75 -6.34 -24.70
CA LEU A 301 -29.03 -7.02 -24.89
C LEU A 301 -28.99 -7.99 -26.07
N ILE A 302 -28.41 -7.58 -27.20
CA ILE A 302 -28.29 -8.43 -28.40
C ILE A 302 -27.46 -9.66 -28.10
N GLU A 303 -26.26 -9.51 -27.55
CA GLU A 303 -25.38 -10.64 -27.25
C GLU A 303 -26.00 -11.56 -26.17
N SER A 304 -26.65 -10.98 -25.16
CA SER A 304 -27.34 -11.78 -24.13
C SER A 304 -28.51 -12.60 -24.68
N LYS A 305 -29.30 -12.04 -25.59
CA LYS A 305 -30.40 -12.80 -26.24
C LYS A 305 -29.86 -13.92 -27.11
N LYS A 306 -28.84 -13.62 -27.91
CA LYS A 306 -28.19 -14.63 -28.75
C LYS A 306 -27.66 -15.80 -27.93
N GLY A 307 -26.89 -15.49 -26.87
CA GLY A 307 -26.36 -16.53 -25.99
C GLY A 307 -27.43 -17.27 -25.20
N LEU A 308 -28.55 -16.61 -24.84
CA LEU A 308 -29.69 -17.30 -24.23
C LEU A 308 -30.33 -18.33 -25.18
N ASP A 309 -30.53 -17.98 -26.45
CA ASP A 309 -31.08 -18.90 -27.43
C ASP A 309 -30.19 -20.15 -27.58
N GLU A 310 -28.87 -19.99 -27.64
CA GLU A 310 -27.90 -21.10 -27.69
C GLU A 310 -27.98 -21.99 -26.43
N ARG A 311 -28.13 -21.38 -25.24
CA ARG A 311 -28.29 -22.10 -23.97
C ARG A 311 -29.61 -22.89 -23.92
N LEU A 312 -30.71 -22.28 -24.37
CA LEU A 312 -32.02 -22.91 -24.38
C LEU A 312 -32.11 -24.09 -25.38
N ASP A 313 -31.41 -23.98 -26.52
CA ASP A 313 -31.26 -25.09 -27.47
C ASP A 313 -30.52 -26.28 -26.85
N SER A 314 -29.57 -26.02 -26.00
CA SER A 314 -28.81 -27.08 -25.30
C SER A 314 -29.56 -27.66 -24.10
N LEU A 315 -30.41 -26.89 -23.43
CA LEU A 315 -31.16 -27.32 -22.25
C LEU A 315 -32.39 -28.12 -22.60
N PHE A 316 -33.12 -27.71 -23.64
CA PHE A 316 -34.42 -28.31 -24.01
C PHE A 316 -34.34 -29.01 -25.37
N THR A 317 -34.30 -30.32 -25.34
CA THR A 317 -34.36 -31.15 -26.57
C THR A 317 -35.77 -31.25 -27.14
N ASN A 318 -36.80 -30.98 -26.33
CA ASN A 318 -38.20 -30.96 -26.73
C ASN A 318 -38.68 -29.55 -27.06
N GLN A 319 -39.10 -29.32 -28.31
CA GLN A 319 -39.53 -28.01 -28.80
C GLN A 319 -40.72 -27.42 -28.02
N LYS A 320 -41.67 -28.21 -27.59
CA LYS A 320 -42.83 -27.74 -26.80
C LYS A 320 -42.38 -27.25 -25.41
N GLU A 321 -41.52 -28.03 -24.76
CA GLU A 321 -40.98 -27.68 -23.46
C GLU A 321 -40.16 -26.38 -23.56
N LYS A 322 -39.35 -26.24 -24.62
CA LYS A 322 -38.63 -25.01 -24.90
C LYS A 322 -39.57 -23.82 -25.02
N GLU A 323 -40.62 -23.92 -25.86
CA GLU A 323 -41.60 -22.84 -26.06
C GLU A 323 -42.33 -22.45 -24.76
N GLU A 324 -42.59 -23.37 -23.87
CA GLU A 324 -43.20 -23.09 -22.55
C GLU A 324 -42.25 -22.38 -21.59
N GLN A 325 -40.95 -22.65 -21.65
CA GLN A 325 -39.96 -22.08 -20.72
C GLN A 325 -39.36 -20.78 -21.22
N VAL A 326 -39.23 -20.56 -22.52
CA VAL A 326 -38.62 -19.35 -23.13
C VAL A 326 -39.14 -18.05 -22.53
N PRO A 327 -40.46 -17.82 -22.32
CA PRO A 327 -40.94 -16.56 -21.72
C PRO A 327 -40.33 -16.27 -20.34
N ARG A 328 -40.20 -17.29 -19.49
CA ARG A 328 -39.64 -17.15 -18.13
C ARG A 328 -38.18 -16.69 -18.16
N TYR A 329 -37.36 -17.25 -19.08
CA TYR A 329 -35.97 -16.85 -19.24
C TYR A 329 -35.85 -15.46 -19.85
N LEU A 330 -36.65 -15.12 -20.86
CA LEU A 330 -36.64 -13.79 -21.49
C LEU A 330 -37.07 -12.68 -20.53
N ASP A 331 -38.11 -12.91 -19.73
CA ASP A 331 -38.56 -11.93 -18.73
C ASP A 331 -37.45 -11.66 -17.72
N ARG A 332 -36.81 -12.70 -17.23
CA ARG A 332 -35.68 -12.58 -16.31
C ARG A 332 -34.49 -11.88 -16.95
N LEU A 333 -34.11 -12.24 -18.18
CA LEU A 333 -33.01 -11.60 -18.91
C LEU A 333 -33.28 -10.11 -19.14
N ASN A 334 -34.49 -9.75 -19.61
CA ASN A 334 -34.86 -8.35 -19.83
C ASN A 334 -34.85 -7.55 -18.52
N PHE A 335 -35.27 -8.12 -17.42
CA PHE A 335 -35.20 -7.52 -16.09
C PHE A 335 -33.74 -7.25 -15.70
N GLU A 336 -32.87 -8.25 -15.79
CA GLU A 336 -31.47 -8.14 -15.42
C GLU A 336 -30.72 -7.14 -16.29
N VAL A 337 -30.88 -7.18 -17.63
CA VAL A 337 -30.28 -6.21 -18.56
C VAL A 337 -30.69 -4.78 -18.21
N LYS A 338 -31.96 -4.54 -17.88
CA LYS A 338 -32.43 -3.21 -17.46
C LYS A 338 -31.74 -2.74 -16.19
N VAL A 339 -31.53 -3.61 -15.23
CA VAL A 339 -30.80 -3.27 -13.98
C VAL A 339 -29.32 -3.01 -14.26
N ILE A 340 -28.67 -3.88 -15.04
CA ILE A 340 -27.25 -3.75 -15.40
C ILE A 340 -27.00 -2.43 -16.12
N ASN A 341 -27.83 -2.10 -17.11
CA ASN A 341 -27.72 -0.85 -17.88
C ASN A 341 -27.97 0.39 -16.99
N LYS A 342 -29.02 0.34 -16.13
CA LYS A 342 -29.31 1.43 -15.19
C LYS A 342 -28.13 1.72 -14.24
N MET A 343 -27.39 0.69 -13.87
CA MET A 343 -26.22 0.80 -12.99
C MET A 343 -24.89 1.08 -13.75
N GLY A 344 -24.90 1.12 -15.09
CA GLY A 344 -23.71 1.42 -15.90
C GLY A 344 -22.71 0.27 -16.03
N TYR A 345 -23.13 -0.97 -15.82
CA TYR A 345 -22.21 -2.13 -15.81
C TYR A 345 -22.21 -2.96 -17.10
N ALA A 346 -22.86 -2.50 -18.18
CA ALA A 346 -22.90 -3.21 -19.47
C ALA A 346 -21.49 -3.57 -19.96
N GLY A 347 -20.57 -2.60 -19.96
CA GLY A 347 -19.18 -2.82 -20.37
C GLY A 347 -18.46 -3.86 -19.51
N TYR A 348 -18.69 -3.85 -18.21
CA TYR A 348 -18.09 -4.81 -17.28
C TYR A 348 -18.49 -6.25 -17.63
N PHE A 349 -19.78 -6.51 -17.85
CA PHE A 349 -20.26 -7.83 -18.26
C PHE A 349 -19.65 -8.28 -19.60
N LEU A 350 -19.60 -7.39 -20.57
CA LEU A 350 -19.03 -7.69 -21.89
C LEU A 350 -17.53 -7.99 -21.83
N ILE A 351 -16.77 -7.24 -21.04
CA ILE A 351 -15.33 -7.47 -20.83
C ILE A 351 -15.11 -8.84 -20.19
N VAL A 352 -15.89 -9.18 -19.15
CA VAL A 352 -15.77 -10.47 -18.46
C VAL A 352 -16.12 -11.61 -19.38
N ALA A 353 -17.22 -11.49 -20.14
CA ALA A 353 -17.63 -12.48 -21.14
C ALA A 353 -16.54 -12.69 -22.20
N ASP A 354 -15.93 -11.62 -22.67
CA ASP A 354 -14.90 -11.65 -23.70
C ASP A 354 -13.70 -12.50 -23.30
N PHE A 355 -13.06 -12.22 -22.18
CA PHE A 355 -11.86 -12.97 -21.82
C PHE A 355 -12.15 -14.42 -21.37
N ILE A 356 -13.35 -14.70 -20.84
CA ILE A 356 -13.77 -16.07 -20.53
C ILE A 356 -13.97 -16.87 -21.82
N ASN A 357 -14.72 -16.31 -22.79
CA ASN A 357 -14.97 -16.97 -24.06
C ASN A 357 -13.68 -17.11 -24.88
N TRP A 358 -12.80 -16.12 -24.85
CA TRP A 358 -11.46 -16.25 -25.42
C TRP A 358 -10.67 -17.40 -24.80
N SER A 359 -10.72 -17.54 -23.47
CA SER A 359 -10.02 -18.62 -22.76
C SER A 359 -10.54 -19.98 -23.18
N LYS A 360 -11.88 -20.15 -23.20
CA LYS A 360 -12.55 -21.39 -23.65
C LYS A 360 -12.15 -21.74 -25.10
N SER A 361 -12.13 -20.73 -25.99
CA SER A 361 -11.75 -20.91 -27.40
C SER A 361 -10.27 -21.21 -27.62
N ASN A 362 -9.40 -20.88 -26.65
CA ASN A 362 -7.97 -21.17 -26.67
C ASN A 362 -7.58 -22.40 -25.81
N ASN A 363 -8.54 -23.29 -25.53
CA ASN A 363 -8.34 -24.50 -24.74
C ASN A 363 -7.79 -24.25 -23.31
N ILE A 364 -8.12 -23.12 -22.71
CA ILE A 364 -7.83 -22.81 -21.32
C ILE A 364 -9.08 -23.13 -20.52
N PRO A 365 -9.06 -24.16 -19.65
CA PRO A 365 -10.23 -24.52 -18.83
C PRO A 365 -10.63 -23.36 -17.91
N VAL A 366 -11.95 -23.09 -17.87
CA VAL A 366 -12.56 -22.08 -16.99
C VAL A 366 -13.62 -22.79 -16.14
N GLY A 367 -13.65 -22.48 -14.85
CA GLY A 367 -14.64 -23.03 -13.92
C GLY A 367 -16.07 -22.57 -14.26
N PRO A 368 -17.11 -23.29 -13.77
CA PRO A 368 -18.51 -23.02 -14.09
C PRO A 368 -19.06 -21.72 -13.50
N GLY A 369 -18.25 -21.00 -12.76
CA GLY A 369 -18.64 -19.82 -11.98
C GLY A 369 -18.96 -20.17 -10.53
N ARG A 370 -18.73 -19.23 -9.63
CA ARG A 370 -19.00 -19.32 -8.20
C ARG A 370 -19.43 -17.96 -7.63
N GLY A 371 -19.80 -17.93 -6.36
CA GLY A 371 -20.23 -16.69 -5.71
C GLY A 371 -21.61 -16.23 -6.16
N SER A 372 -21.88 -14.92 -6.02
CA SER A 372 -23.19 -14.32 -6.31
C SER A 372 -23.48 -14.19 -7.82
N GLY A 373 -22.43 -14.10 -8.65
CA GLY A 373 -22.54 -13.96 -10.11
C GLY A 373 -23.27 -15.13 -10.80
N ALA A 374 -23.25 -16.33 -10.19
CA ALA A 374 -23.99 -17.49 -10.64
C ALA A 374 -25.53 -17.28 -10.63
N GLY A 375 -26.04 -16.24 -9.95
CA GLY A 375 -27.46 -15.88 -9.92
C GLY A 375 -27.97 -15.09 -11.13
N SER A 376 -27.11 -14.75 -12.10
CA SER A 376 -27.45 -13.93 -13.25
C SER A 376 -27.71 -14.76 -14.52
N VAL A 377 -28.89 -14.60 -15.10
CA VAL A 377 -29.24 -15.17 -16.43
C VAL A 377 -28.41 -14.48 -17.52
N VAL A 378 -28.14 -13.20 -17.41
CA VAL A 378 -27.25 -12.48 -18.35
C VAL A 378 -25.84 -13.07 -18.33
N ALA A 379 -25.28 -13.34 -17.14
CA ALA A 379 -23.96 -13.98 -17.03
C ALA A 379 -23.96 -15.39 -17.61
N TYR A 380 -25.01 -16.16 -17.38
CA TYR A 380 -25.21 -17.49 -17.97
C TYR A 380 -25.31 -17.43 -19.50
N SER A 381 -26.10 -16.51 -20.03
CA SER A 381 -26.26 -16.30 -21.47
C SER A 381 -24.98 -15.88 -22.18
N LEU A 382 -24.19 -15.00 -21.57
CA LEU A 382 -22.91 -14.52 -22.11
C LEU A 382 -21.75 -15.55 -21.96
N GLY A 383 -22.01 -16.73 -21.38
CA GLY A 383 -20.97 -17.74 -21.17
C GLY A 383 -20.01 -17.45 -20.02
N ILE A 384 -20.32 -16.46 -19.17
CA ILE A 384 -19.54 -16.14 -17.96
C ILE A 384 -19.68 -17.27 -16.94
N THR A 385 -20.91 -17.77 -16.74
CA THR A 385 -21.21 -18.91 -15.87
C THR A 385 -21.81 -20.03 -16.66
N ASP A 386 -21.67 -21.27 -16.17
CA ASP A 386 -22.22 -22.47 -16.79
C ASP A 386 -23.31 -23.14 -15.92
N LEU A 387 -23.79 -22.43 -14.88
CA LEU A 387 -24.86 -22.84 -13.99
C LEU A 387 -26.15 -22.10 -14.34
N ASP A 388 -27.24 -22.84 -14.59
CA ASP A 388 -28.55 -22.23 -14.86
C ASP A 388 -29.18 -21.65 -13.58
N PRO A 389 -29.29 -20.33 -13.44
CA PRO A 389 -29.78 -19.72 -12.21
C PRO A 389 -31.27 -19.97 -11.97
N LEU A 390 -32.08 -20.22 -13.00
CA LEU A 390 -33.50 -20.45 -12.83
C LEU A 390 -33.81 -21.92 -12.40
N ALA A 391 -33.00 -22.87 -12.84
CA ALA A 391 -33.12 -24.26 -12.39
C ALA A 391 -32.84 -24.42 -10.89
N TYR A 392 -31.91 -23.59 -10.36
CA TYR A 392 -31.51 -23.60 -8.94
C TYR A 392 -32.17 -22.50 -8.10
N ASN A 393 -33.15 -21.78 -8.66
CA ASN A 393 -33.84 -20.66 -7.98
C ASN A 393 -32.89 -19.62 -7.36
N LEU A 394 -31.81 -19.28 -8.07
CA LEU A 394 -30.84 -18.27 -7.62
C LEU A 394 -31.37 -16.86 -7.84
N LEU A 395 -31.10 -15.99 -6.86
CA LEU A 395 -31.57 -14.61 -6.87
C LEU A 395 -30.51 -13.67 -7.46
N PHE A 396 -30.88 -12.92 -8.49
CA PHE A 396 -30.03 -11.91 -9.11
C PHE A 396 -29.72 -10.73 -8.15
N GLU A 397 -30.68 -10.38 -7.31
CA GLU A 397 -30.57 -9.27 -6.35
C GLU A 397 -29.48 -9.49 -5.29
N ARG A 398 -29.00 -10.72 -5.12
CA ARG A 398 -27.82 -11.03 -4.30
C ARG A 398 -26.52 -10.66 -4.99
N PHE A 399 -26.50 -10.61 -6.31
CA PHE A 399 -25.36 -10.23 -7.13
C PHE A 399 -25.36 -8.75 -7.43
N LEU A 400 -26.47 -8.21 -7.95
CA LEU A 400 -26.61 -6.82 -8.30
C LEU A 400 -27.96 -6.27 -7.80
N ASN A 401 -27.87 -5.22 -6.96
CA ASN A 401 -29.04 -4.58 -6.37
C ASN A 401 -28.89 -3.07 -6.49
N PRO A 402 -29.82 -2.34 -7.17
CA PRO A 402 -29.78 -0.88 -7.29
C PRO A 402 -29.81 -0.13 -5.97
N ASP A 403 -30.38 -0.74 -4.93
CA ASP A 403 -30.46 -0.13 -3.59
C ASP A 403 -29.16 -0.30 -2.79
N ARG A 404 -28.22 -1.11 -3.29
CA ARG A 404 -26.91 -1.35 -2.68
C ARG A 404 -25.83 -0.94 -3.65
N ILE A 405 -25.25 0.23 -3.45
CA ILE A 405 -24.14 0.76 -4.26
C ILE A 405 -22.88 -0.08 -3.97
N SER A 406 -22.75 -1.22 -4.65
CA SER A 406 -21.52 -2.01 -4.68
C SER A 406 -21.27 -2.45 -6.11
N MET A 407 -20.01 -2.35 -6.55
CA MET A 407 -19.59 -2.88 -7.85
C MET A 407 -19.82 -4.41 -7.87
N PRO A 408 -20.36 -4.98 -8.96
CA PRO A 408 -20.46 -6.43 -9.10
C PRO A 408 -19.06 -7.07 -9.13
N ASP A 409 -18.93 -8.26 -8.56
CA ASP A 409 -17.68 -9.01 -8.50
C ASP A 409 -17.92 -10.43 -9.05
N PHE A 410 -17.20 -10.79 -10.12
CA PHE A 410 -17.19 -12.13 -10.66
C PHE A 410 -15.99 -12.92 -10.18
N ASP A 411 -16.25 -13.98 -9.44
CA ASP A 411 -15.27 -14.99 -9.06
C ASP A 411 -15.08 -16.01 -10.18
N ILE A 412 -13.93 -15.97 -10.86
CA ILE A 412 -13.64 -16.82 -12.02
C ILE A 412 -12.41 -17.67 -11.75
N ASP A 413 -12.54 -18.98 -11.90
CA ASP A 413 -11.45 -19.92 -11.74
C ASP A 413 -10.86 -20.29 -13.10
N PHE A 414 -9.59 -19.98 -13.34
CA PHE A 414 -8.83 -20.38 -14.53
C PHE A 414 -7.86 -21.50 -14.21
N CYS A 415 -7.60 -22.35 -15.22
CA CYS A 415 -6.48 -23.29 -15.15
C CYS A 415 -5.18 -22.56 -14.81
N GLN A 416 -4.45 -23.06 -13.81
CA GLN A 416 -3.22 -22.43 -13.33
C GLN A 416 -2.18 -22.26 -14.44
N GLU A 417 -2.02 -23.26 -15.32
CA GLU A 417 -1.05 -23.22 -16.43
C GLU A 417 -1.43 -22.21 -17.53
N GLY A 418 -2.75 -21.94 -17.70
CA GLY A 418 -3.26 -21.03 -18.71
C GLY A 418 -3.49 -19.59 -18.24
N ARG A 419 -3.47 -19.34 -16.92
CA ARG A 419 -3.84 -18.04 -16.32
C ARG A 419 -3.06 -16.87 -16.87
N ASP A 420 -1.74 -17.01 -17.01
CA ASP A 420 -0.88 -15.92 -17.49
C ASP A 420 -1.20 -15.53 -18.94
N LYS A 421 -1.58 -16.51 -19.79
CA LYS A 421 -2.02 -16.24 -21.16
C LYS A 421 -3.31 -15.41 -21.20
N VAL A 422 -4.23 -15.64 -20.25
CA VAL A 422 -5.46 -14.86 -20.14
C VAL A 422 -5.13 -13.42 -19.72
N ILE A 423 -4.25 -13.22 -18.73
CA ILE A 423 -3.80 -11.90 -18.30
C ILE A 423 -3.13 -11.15 -19.46
N ASP A 424 -2.27 -11.81 -20.24
CA ASP A 424 -1.62 -11.23 -21.40
C ASP A 424 -2.62 -10.85 -22.51
N TYR A 425 -3.65 -11.66 -22.73
CA TYR A 425 -4.73 -11.34 -23.68
C TYR A 425 -5.47 -10.07 -23.26
N VAL A 426 -5.87 -9.98 -21.98
CA VAL A 426 -6.60 -8.84 -21.44
C VAL A 426 -5.73 -7.56 -21.54
N LYS A 427 -4.45 -7.64 -21.18
CA LYS A 427 -3.50 -6.52 -21.33
C LYS A 427 -3.37 -6.06 -22.78
N LYS A 428 -3.25 -6.99 -23.73
CA LYS A 428 -3.14 -6.66 -25.16
C LYS A 428 -4.41 -6.04 -25.72
N LYS A 429 -5.57 -6.50 -25.27
CA LYS A 429 -6.87 -6.05 -25.81
C LYS A 429 -7.31 -4.71 -25.22
N TYR A 430 -7.18 -4.54 -23.90
CA TYR A 430 -7.70 -3.38 -23.19
C TYR A 430 -6.62 -2.34 -22.80
N GLY A 431 -5.37 -2.61 -23.13
CA GLY A 431 -4.22 -1.76 -22.85
C GLY A 431 -3.47 -2.17 -21.58
N SER A 432 -2.12 -2.16 -21.66
CA SER A 432 -1.24 -2.47 -20.53
C SER A 432 -1.43 -1.54 -19.35
N ASP A 433 -1.82 -0.29 -19.62
CA ASP A 433 -2.02 0.75 -18.61
C ASP A 433 -3.40 0.67 -17.93
N SER A 434 -4.32 -0.13 -18.50
CA SER A 434 -5.67 -0.33 -17.97
C SER A 434 -5.84 -1.65 -17.23
N VAL A 435 -4.81 -2.50 -17.18
CA VAL A 435 -4.87 -3.83 -16.58
C VAL A 435 -3.73 -4.02 -15.59
N SER A 436 -4.07 -4.28 -14.34
CA SER A 436 -3.08 -4.57 -13.29
C SER A 436 -3.57 -5.66 -12.34
N GLN A 437 -2.64 -6.30 -11.66
CA GLN A 437 -2.96 -7.20 -10.57
C GLN A 437 -3.09 -6.38 -9.27
N ILE A 438 -4.07 -6.75 -8.43
CA ILE A 438 -4.26 -6.12 -7.12
C ILE A 438 -3.24 -6.69 -6.14
N ALA A 439 -2.50 -5.80 -5.46
CA ALA A 439 -1.59 -6.20 -4.40
C ALA A 439 -2.38 -6.78 -3.21
N THR A 440 -2.00 -7.99 -2.81
CA THR A 440 -2.53 -8.62 -1.60
C THR A 440 -1.44 -8.67 -0.54
N PHE A 441 -1.76 -8.20 0.66
CA PHE A 441 -0.81 -8.19 1.77
C PHE A 441 -1.04 -9.37 2.70
N GLY A 442 -0.01 -10.17 2.89
CA GLY A 442 0.03 -11.15 3.98
C GLY A 442 0.31 -10.45 5.30
N THR A 443 -0.31 -10.91 6.38
CA THR A 443 -0.04 -10.43 7.74
C THR A 443 0.61 -11.50 8.59
N MET A 444 1.31 -11.08 9.64
CA MET A 444 1.93 -11.98 10.62
C MET A 444 0.86 -12.58 11.53
N ALA A 445 0.23 -13.68 11.09
CA ALA A 445 -0.78 -14.40 11.88
C ALA A 445 -0.17 -15.06 13.12
N ALA A 446 -0.98 -15.34 14.16
CA ALA A 446 -0.57 -15.81 15.47
C ALA A 446 0.50 -16.93 15.46
N LYS A 447 0.27 -18.02 14.71
CA LYS A 447 1.25 -19.14 14.65
C LYS A 447 2.51 -18.78 13.84
N ALA A 448 2.35 -17.95 12.81
CA ALA A 448 3.47 -17.55 11.97
C ALA A 448 4.40 -16.59 12.72
N VAL A 449 3.85 -15.58 13.41
CA VAL A 449 4.64 -14.61 14.14
C VAL A 449 5.47 -15.25 15.26
N LEU A 450 4.92 -16.26 15.97
CA LEU A 450 5.69 -17.01 16.97
C LEU A 450 6.91 -17.70 16.35
N ARG A 451 6.75 -18.34 15.17
CA ARG A 451 7.88 -19.00 14.49
C ARG A 451 8.90 -18.01 13.98
N ASP A 452 8.46 -16.90 13.43
CA ASP A 452 9.35 -15.84 12.92
C ASP A 452 10.15 -15.19 14.06
N VAL A 453 9.49 -14.82 15.16
CA VAL A 453 10.16 -14.23 16.31
C VAL A 453 11.07 -15.25 16.98
N GLY A 454 10.65 -16.52 17.13
CA GLY A 454 11.48 -17.59 17.66
C GLY A 454 12.78 -17.77 16.87
N ARG A 455 12.72 -17.70 15.54
CA ARG A 455 13.90 -17.73 14.67
C ARG A 455 14.82 -16.53 14.91
N VAL A 456 14.27 -15.35 15.06
CA VAL A 456 15.04 -14.11 15.31
C VAL A 456 15.70 -14.11 16.69
N LEU A 457 15.06 -14.74 17.68
CA LEU A 457 15.61 -14.95 19.04
C LEU A 457 16.60 -16.12 19.12
N ASP A 458 16.89 -16.80 18.00
CA ASP A 458 17.75 -18.00 17.96
C ASP A 458 17.23 -19.17 18.80
N LEU A 459 15.90 -19.27 18.98
CA LEU A 459 15.29 -20.38 19.70
C LEU A 459 15.19 -21.63 18.82
N PRO A 460 15.40 -22.84 19.37
CA PRO A 460 15.28 -24.09 18.62
C PRO A 460 13.90 -24.24 17.96
N TYR A 461 13.87 -24.56 16.67
CA TYR A 461 12.60 -24.68 15.91
C TYR A 461 11.58 -25.59 16.59
N ASN A 462 12.00 -26.78 17.06
CA ASN A 462 11.09 -27.72 17.74
C ASN A 462 10.49 -27.13 19.02
N PHE A 463 11.25 -26.35 19.77
CA PHE A 463 10.77 -25.67 20.97
C PHE A 463 9.67 -24.67 20.62
N VAL A 464 9.91 -23.81 19.66
CA VAL A 464 8.95 -22.81 19.20
C VAL A 464 7.71 -23.45 18.57
N ASP A 465 7.89 -24.52 17.78
CA ASP A 465 6.79 -25.23 17.13
C ASP A 465 5.85 -25.91 18.14
N THR A 466 6.38 -26.43 19.25
CA THR A 466 5.53 -26.95 20.36
C THR A 466 4.65 -25.86 20.95
N ILE A 467 5.16 -24.63 21.08
CA ILE A 467 4.41 -23.48 21.58
C ILE A 467 3.36 -23.03 20.55
N ALA A 468 3.75 -22.89 19.28
CA ALA A 468 2.86 -22.49 18.21
C ALA A 468 1.70 -23.48 17.99
N LYS A 469 1.90 -24.77 18.27
CA LYS A 469 0.84 -25.80 18.21
C LYS A 469 -0.19 -25.68 19.32
N LEU A 470 0.13 -25.04 20.45
CA LEU A 470 -0.84 -24.78 21.52
C LEU A 470 -1.88 -23.72 21.11
N VAL A 471 -1.56 -22.85 20.17
CA VAL A 471 -2.52 -21.86 19.64
C VAL A 471 -3.67 -22.60 18.95
N PRO A 472 -4.95 -22.39 19.35
CA PRO A 472 -6.10 -23.08 18.77
C PRO A 472 -6.20 -22.90 17.25
N MET A 473 -6.86 -23.86 16.57
CA MET A 473 -7.11 -23.80 15.12
C MET A 473 -8.44 -23.11 14.82
N GLU A 474 -8.56 -21.84 15.21
CA GLU A 474 -9.73 -21.01 14.93
C GLU A 474 -9.35 -19.96 13.90
N LEU A 475 -10.24 -19.69 12.94
CA LEU A 475 -10.02 -18.68 11.92
C LEU A 475 -9.95 -17.28 12.56
N GLY A 476 -8.85 -16.57 12.31
CA GLY A 476 -8.66 -15.20 12.83
C GLY A 476 -8.30 -15.10 14.31
N ILE A 477 -7.95 -16.21 14.97
CA ILE A 477 -7.51 -16.19 16.38
C ILE A 477 -6.27 -15.30 16.55
N THR A 478 -6.30 -14.44 17.58
CA THR A 478 -5.15 -13.64 17.98
C THR A 478 -4.33 -14.33 19.08
N LEU A 479 -3.07 -13.91 19.24
CA LEU A 479 -2.24 -14.38 20.36
C LEU A 479 -2.86 -14.05 21.72
N LYS A 480 -3.51 -12.89 21.81
CA LYS A 480 -4.22 -12.49 23.05
C LYS A 480 -5.36 -13.47 23.35
N ASP A 481 -6.18 -13.79 22.36
CA ASP A 481 -7.25 -14.77 22.51
C ASP A 481 -6.70 -16.16 22.84
N ALA A 482 -5.59 -16.55 22.22
CA ALA A 482 -4.93 -17.83 22.50
C ALA A 482 -4.42 -17.92 23.94
N ILE A 483 -3.83 -16.85 24.48
CA ILE A 483 -3.37 -16.78 25.88
C ILE A 483 -4.55 -16.91 26.85
N ASP A 484 -5.69 -16.30 26.52
CA ASP A 484 -6.88 -16.33 27.38
C ASP A 484 -7.59 -17.69 27.33
N LYS A 485 -7.64 -18.34 26.15
CA LYS A 485 -8.31 -19.64 25.96
C LYS A 485 -7.49 -20.86 26.38
N GLU A 486 -6.14 -20.77 26.26
CA GLU A 486 -5.27 -21.93 26.49
C GLU A 486 -4.41 -21.74 27.76
N PRO A 487 -4.80 -22.38 28.88
CA PRO A 487 -4.07 -22.26 30.17
C PRO A 487 -2.61 -22.69 30.09
N GLN A 488 -2.26 -23.62 29.18
CA GLN A 488 -0.88 -24.08 29.02
C GLN A 488 0.02 -22.95 28.52
N ILE A 489 -0.45 -22.14 27.58
CA ILE A 489 0.28 -20.95 27.08
C ILE A 489 0.55 -20.00 28.25
N LYS A 490 -0.51 -19.67 29.01
CA LYS A 490 -0.44 -18.74 30.15
C LYS A 490 0.54 -19.22 31.24
N ASN A 491 0.57 -20.52 31.49
CA ASN A 491 1.47 -21.13 32.47
C ASN A 491 2.93 -21.09 31.99
N ARG A 492 3.17 -21.35 30.70
CA ARG A 492 4.52 -21.32 30.12
C ARG A 492 5.09 -19.91 30.11
N ILE A 493 4.29 -18.89 29.72
CA ILE A 493 4.69 -17.45 29.78
C ILE A 493 5.11 -17.05 31.20
N LYS A 494 4.44 -17.59 32.24
CA LYS A 494 4.77 -17.27 33.63
C LYS A 494 6.03 -17.98 34.16
N LYS A 495 6.36 -19.16 33.63
CA LYS A 495 7.41 -20.03 34.17
C LYS A 495 8.70 -19.99 33.36
N GLU A 496 8.64 -19.68 32.09
CA GLU A 496 9.75 -19.77 31.15
C GLU A 496 10.04 -18.35 30.57
N GLU A 497 11.19 -17.77 30.92
CA GLU A 497 11.57 -16.42 30.51
C GLU A 497 11.69 -16.31 28.98
N GLU A 498 12.22 -17.34 28.32
CA GLU A 498 12.31 -17.43 26.86
C GLU A 498 10.93 -17.40 26.17
N VAL A 499 9.92 -18.07 26.78
CA VAL A 499 8.54 -18.04 26.27
C VAL A 499 7.92 -16.67 26.47
N LYS A 500 8.19 -16.04 27.61
CA LYS A 500 7.71 -14.68 27.88
C LYS A 500 8.27 -13.69 26.89
N GLU A 501 9.59 -13.67 26.66
CA GLU A 501 10.23 -12.81 25.66
C GLU A 501 9.68 -13.05 24.24
N LEU A 502 9.47 -14.32 23.86
CA LEU A 502 8.86 -14.72 22.60
C LEU A 502 7.47 -14.09 22.42
N PHE A 503 6.61 -14.18 23.45
CA PHE A 503 5.26 -13.64 23.39
C PHE A 503 5.24 -12.11 23.46
N ASP A 504 6.10 -11.48 24.26
CA ASP A 504 6.19 -10.02 24.37
C ASP A 504 6.51 -9.37 23.03
N LEU A 505 7.43 -9.95 22.26
CA LEU A 505 7.75 -9.49 20.91
C LEU A 505 6.68 -9.88 19.89
N ALA A 506 6.18 -11.12 19.95
CA ALA A 506 5.18 -11.60 19.00
C ALA A 506 3.87 -10.81 19.09
N LEU A 507 3.40 -10.44 20.28
CA LEU A 507 2.21 -9.62 20.48
C LEU A 507 2.32 -8.23 19.84
N LYS A 508 3.52 -7.63 19.81
CA LYS A 508 3.75 -6.34 19.13
C LYS A 508 3.76 -6.47 17.62
N LEU A 509 4.20 -7.61 17.09
CA LEU A 509 4.36 -7.85 15.65
C LEU A 509 3.15 -8.54 15.01
N GLU A 510 2.28 -9.19 15.80
CA GLU A 510 1.09 -9.87 15.28
C GLU A 510 0.21 -8.93 14.45
N GLY A 511 -0.24 -9.40 13.29
CA GLY A 511 -1.11 -8.65 12.39
C GLY A 511 -0.42 -7.57 11.55
N LEU A 512 0.88 -7.30 11.76
CA LEU A 512 1.62 -6.40 10.88
C LEU A 512 1.77 -7.00 9.47
N VAL A 513 1.83 -6.13 8.49
CA VAL A 513 2.09 -6.53 7.10
C VAL A 513 3.49 -7.13 6.98
N ARG A 514 3.58 -8.31 6.36
CA ARG A 514 4.83 -9.05 6.18
C ARG A 514 5.30 -9.10 4.73
N LEU A 515 4.38 -9.34 3.79
CA LEU A 515 4.68 -9.56 2.39
C LEU A 515 3.52 -9.10 1.53
N SER A 516 3.84 -8.62 0.33
CA SER A 516 2.89 -8.53 -0.77
C SER A 516 2.87 -9.88 -1.49
N LEU A 517 1.69 -10.49 -1.65
CA LEU A 517 1.53 -11.82 -2.28
C LEU A 517 1.59 -11.80 -3.82
N ILE A 518 1.91 -10.66 -4.43
CA ILE A 518 2.06 -10.57 -5.90
C ILE A 518 3.22 -11.43 -6.43
N HIS A 519 4.14 -11.83 -5.56
CA HIS A 519 5.38 -12.50 -5.94
C HIS A 519 5.39 -14.01 -5.65
N ILE A 520 4.22 -14.60 -5.33
CA ILE A 520 4.11 -16.04 -5.12
C ILE A 520 3.40 -16.68 -6.29
#